data_7f2031adb96a2ce6bd0e611048daa23f
#
_entry.id   7f2031adb96a2ce6bd0e611048daa23f
#
_cell.length_a   1.000
_cell.length_b   1.000
_cell.length_c   1.000
_cell.angle_alpha   90.00
_cell.angle_beta   90.00
_cell.angle_gamma   90.00
#
_symmetry.space_group_name_H-M   'P 1'
#
loop_
_entity.id
_entity.type
_entity.pdbx_description
1 polymer ?
#
loop_
_entity_poly.entity_id
_entity_poly.type
_entity_poly.pdbx_seq_one_letter_code
_entity_poly.pdbx_strand_id
1 'polypeptide(L)'
;MHAGVDGRVSAVSEQTAAARPGAGALLRDLDQAPPSELVDVCSSWLARHVAAQACVLLLADYAEASLEPVAGGATVAHIRPQDLMDSAAGAAYREQRRVIVALDDAGEASAVGAATGGVCGPTLVVYLPVSVRAERLGVLAVTLPGHGVGHEVGEVLGDVARVLGHVLTGARRYTDRFEMLRRRRELGLAAEIQWELLPSLAFELPAFSIAGTVEPAYEIGGDNFDYAVSAHRLTVSVSDAVGHGIRAALLAGLAVAAMRNARRAHCSIVEQAGAANRHLVEQFPGADFVTGLILELDVDNGAATILNAGHPPPLLLRDGGVSELLVPPELPLGLVSSAHYMVHPIQLNPGDRLLFFTDGITEAHRRGEPEFGYRRVAAMLGEQSDITPSELVRQLTRAVNESCNGQLSDDATAVCLDWHPPRLPGPTG
;
A
#
# COMPACT_ATOMS: atom_id res chain seq x y z
N MET A 1 51.29 -58.65 35.35
CA MET A 1 51.30 -57.21 35.66
C MET A 1 50.91 -56.45 34.42
N HIS A 2 49.66 -56.11 34.33
CA HIS A 2 49.25 -55.13 33.36
C HIS A 2 48.00 -54.43 33.94
N ALA A 3 48.19 -53.16 34.19
CA ALA A 3 47.11 -52.27 34.65
C ALA A 3 46.25 -51.87 33.47
N GLY A 4 44.92 -52.08 33.58
CA GLY A 4 43.97 -51.57 32.66
C GLY A 4 43.66 -50.12 32.96
N VAL A 5 43.56 -49.28 31.94
CA VAL A 5 43.13 -47.92 32.01
C VAL A 5 41.68 -47.87 31.45
N ASP A 6 40.76 -47.65 32.38
CA ASP A 6 39.33 -47.41 32.08
C ASP A 6 39.17 -46.05 31.44
N GLY A 7 38.86 -46.00 30.16
CA GLY A 7 38.49 -44.81 29.42
C GLY A 7 36.97 -44.59 29.47
N ARG A 8 36.46 -43.76 30.38
CA ARG A 8 35.08 -43.29 30.34
C ARG A 8 34.92 -42.31 29.17
N VAL A 9 34.24 -42.76 28.13
CA VAL A 9 33.73 -41.87 27.07
C VAL A 9 32.48 -41.16 27.63
N SER A 10 32.65 -39.89 27.92
CA SER A 10 31.56 -39.01 28.28
C SER A 10 30.69 -38.81 27.04
N ALA A 11 29.47 -39.32 27.11
CA ALA A 11 28.43 -39.05 26.10
C ALA A 11 28.03 -37.54 26.19
N VAL A 12 28.52 -36.76 25.25
CA VAL A 12 28.02 -35.42 25.00
C VAL A 12 26.63 -35.60 24.41
N SER A 13 25.59 -35.21 25.19
CA SER A 13 24.22 -35.14 24.71
C SER A 13 24.16 -34.20 23.52
N GLU A 14 23.98 -34.75 22.34
CA GLU A 14 23.48 -34.00 21.18
C GLU A 14 22.10 -33.42 21.55
N GLN A 15 22.07 -32.16 21.99
CA GLN A 15 20.87 -31.38 21.94
C GLN A 15 20.54 -31.19 20.46
N THR A 16 19.60 -32.00 19.99
CA THR A 16 18.98 -31.85 18.66
C THR A 16 18.50 -30.42 18.57
N ALA A 17 19.17 -29.59 17.77
CA ALA A 17 18.68 -28.29 17.40
C ALA A 17 17.28 -28.49 16.77
N ALA A 18 16.25 -28.11 17.47
CA ALA A 18 14.88 -28.19 16.96
C ALA A 18 14.86 -27.40 15.65
N ALA A 19 14.53 -28.08 14.56
CA ALA A 19 14.42 -27.45 13.25
C ALA A 19 13.53 -26.21 13.37
N ARG A 20 14.00 -25.05 12.85
CA ARG A 20 13.22 -23.81 12.83
C ARG A 20 11.79 -24.11 12.35
N PRO A 21 10.75 -23.68 13.06
CA PRO A 21 9.37 -23.87 12.62
C PRO A 21 9.22 -23.11 11.29
N GLY A 22 9.01 -23.85 10.21
CA GLY A 22 9.03 -23.25 8.87
C GLY A 22 7.77 -22.42 8.60
N ALA A 23 7.94 -21.27 7.99
CA ALA A 23 6.86 -20.40 7.46
C ALA A 23 5.82 -21.20 6.62
N GLY A 24 6.26 -22.26 5.94
CA GLY A 24 5.39 -23.16 5.19
C GLY A 24 4.41 -23.99 6.03
N ALA A 25 4.71 -24.27 7.31
CA ALA A 25 3.74 -24.93 8.20
C ALA A 25 2.63 -23.94 8.62
N LEU A 26 3.01 -22.73 9.00
CA LEU A 26 2.06 -21.67 9.30
C LEU A 26 1.15 -21.36 8.10
N LEU A 27 1.71 -21.27 6.89
CA LEU A 27 0.91 -21.01 5.69
C LEU A 27 -0.14 -22.09 5.47
N ARG A 28 0.20 -23.37 5.63
CA ARG A 28 -0.79 -24.46 5.50
C ARG A 28 -1.90 -24.38 6.55
N ASP A 29 -1.55 -24.03 7.80
CA ASP A 29 -2.53 -23.90 8.88
C ASP A 29 -3.49 -22.72 8.58
N LEU A 30 -2.97 -21.60 8.07
CA LEU A 30 -3.75 -20.43 7.70
C LEU A 30 -4.62 -20.65 6.45
N ASP A 31 -4.13 -21.38 5.45
CA ASP A 31 -4.90 -21.70 4.24
C ASP A 31 -6.12 -22.58 4.53
N GLN A 32 -6.08 -23.35 5.62
CA GLN A 32 -7.19 -24.22 6.04
C GLN A 32 -8.15 -23.52 7.02
N ALA A 33 -7.75 -22.40 7.59
CA ALA A 33 -8.53 -21.68 8.58
C ALA A 33 -9.59 -20.79 7.92
N PRO A 34 -10.80 -20.70 8.52
CA PRO A 34 -11.76 -19.68 8.09
C PRO A 34 -11.18 -18.27 8.35
N PRO A 35 -11.58 -17.26 7.54
CA PRO A 35 -11.10 -15.88 7.70
C PRO A 35 -11.30 -15.29 9.12
N SER A 36 -12.30 -15.77 9.84
CA SER A 36 -12.56 -15.37 11.23
C SER A 36 -11.51 -15.85 12.23
N GLU A 37 -10.76 -16.89 11.89
CA GLU A 37 -9.84 -17.60 12.81
C GLU A 37 -8.36 -17.34 12.46
N LEU A 38 -8.03 -16.58 11.42
CA LEU A 38 -6.65 -16.35 10.98
C LEU A 38 -5.76 -15.80 12.11
N VAL A 39 -6.28 -14.86 12.90
CA VAL A 39 -5.54 -14.28 14.03
C VAL A 39 -5.37 -15.30 15.16
N ASP A 40 -6.39 -16.14 15.42
CA ASP A 40 -6.33 -17.18 16.45
C ASP A 40 -5.32 -18.27 16.08
N VAL A 41 -5.25 -18.65 14.80
CA VAL A 41 -4.22 -19.57 14.27
C VAL A 41 -2.82 -18.99 14.45
N CYS A 42 -2.62 -17.71 14.08
CA CYS A 42 -1.34 -17.03 14.31
C CYS A 42 -0.98 -16.98 15.79
N SER A 43 -1.95 -16.63 16.66
CA SER A 43 -1.75 -16.55 18.12
C SER A 43 -1.35 -17.91 18.69
N SER A 44 -2.07 -18.97 18.33
CA SER A 44 -1.77 -20.34 18.78
C SER A 44 -0.41 -20.82 18.27
N TRP A 45 -0.04 -20.46 17.04
CA TRP A 45 1.25 -20.80 16.46
C TRP A 45 2.39 -20.07 17.17
N LEU A 46 2.26 -18.75 17.40
CA LEU A 46 3.24 -17.94 18.12
C LEU A 46 3.39 -18.37 19.60
N ALA A 47 2.30 -18.72 20.27
CA ALA A 47 2.36 -19.24 21.64
C ALA A 47 3.22 -20.53 21.73
N ARG A 48 3.07 -21.43 20.77
CA ARG A 48 3.83 -22.71 20.73
C ARG A 48 5.31 -22.53 20.39
N HIS A 49 5.67 -21.54 19.55
CA HIS A 49 7.02 -21.46 19.00
C HIS A 49 7.90 -20.36 19.61
N VAL A 50 7.30 -19.29 20.12
CA VAL A 50 8.03 -18.15 20.72
C VAL A 50 7.48 -17.75 22.09
N ALA A 51 6.64 -18.58 22.70
CA ALA A 51 6.01 -18.34 24.00
C ALA A 51 5.23 -17.00 24.03
N ALA A 52 4.62 -16.61 22.92
CA ALA A 52 3.78 -15.42 22.87
C ALA A 52 2.57 -15.57 23.79
N GLN A 53 2.26 -14.50 24.53
CA GLN A 53 1.14 -14.45 25.48
C GLN A 53 -0.13 -13.95 24.81
N ALA A 54 0.00 -13.04 23.84
CA ALA A 54 -1.10 -12.52 23.04
C ALA A 54 -0.61 -12.14 21.63
N CYS A 55 -1.56 -12.14 20.69
CA CYS A 55 -1.34 -11.71 19.32
C CYS A 55 -2.57 -10.95 18.83
N VAL A 56 -2.37 -9.77 18.28
CA VAL A 56 -3.44 -8.89 17.77
C VAL A 56 -3.05 -8.37 16.40
N LEU A 57 -3.93 -8.50 15.45
CA LEU A 57 -3.80 -7.84 14.14
C LEU A 57 -4.53 -6.51 14.20
N LEU A 58 -3.86 -5.46 13.72
CA LEU A 58 -4.38 -4.11 13.56
C LEU A 58 -4.33 -3.79 12.05
N LEU A 59 -5.47 -3.49 11.44
CA LEU A 59 -5.55 -3.11 10.01
C LEU A 59 -5.67 -1.60 9.86
N ALA A 60 -4.96 -1.03 8.89
CA ALA A 60 -5.10 0.38 8.55
C ALA A 60 -6.50 0.66 7.96
N ASP A 61 -7.15 1.72 8.42
CA ASP A 61 -8.40 2.18 7.83
C ASP A 61 -8.15 2.77 6.43
N TYR A 62 -9.22 3.01 5.66
CA TYR A 62 -9.11 3.55 4.29
C TYR A 62 -8.48 4.94 4.22
N ALA A 63 -8.69 5.75 5.26
CA ALA A 63 -8.12 7.11 5.35
C ALA A 63 -6.71 7.14 5.96
N GLU A 64 -6.11 5.99 6.25
CA GLU A 64 -4.82 5.87 6.94
C GLU A 64 -4.69 6.77 8.19
N ALA A 65 -5.79 6.94 8.95
CA ALA A 65 -5.82 7.72 10.17
C ALA A 65 -5.65 6.86 11.42
N SER A 66 -6.08 5.59 11.37
CA SER A 66 -6.03 4.67 12.51
C SER A 66 -5.74 3.23 12.09
N LEU A 67 -5.34 2.45 13.08
CA LEU A 67 -5.16 1.01 12.99
C LEU A 67 -6.30 0.33 13.77
N GLU A 68 -7.19 -0.37 13.08
CA GLU A 68 -8.39 -0.99 13.61
C GLU A 68 -8.11 -2.45 14.06
N PRO A 69 -8.47 -2.85 15.29
CA PRO A 69 -8.21 -4.19 15.77
C PRO A 69 -9.11 -5.22 15.08
N VAL A 70 -8.52 -6.28 14.58
CA VAL A 70 -9.25 -7.45 14.06
C VAL A 70 -9.67 -8.32 15.23
N ALA A 71 -10.97 -8.39 15.47
CA ALA A 71 -11.52 -9.23 16.52
C ALA A 71 -11.24 -10.72 16.21
N GLY A 72 -10.50 -11.36 17.08
CA GLY A 72 -10.27 -12.81 17.16
C GLY A 72 -10.25 -13.22 18.62
N GLY A 73 -11.01 -14.27 18.99
CA GLY A 73 -11.07 -14.78 20.35
C GLY A 73 -11.65 -13.84 21.42
N ALA A 74 -11.73 -14.33 22.64
CA ALA A 74 -12.31 -13.62 23.80
C ALA A 74 -11.49 -12.40 24.28
N THR A 75 -10.25 -12.29 23.84
CA THR A 75 -9.27 -11.32 24.38
C THR A 75 -9.34 -9.95 23.69
N VAL A 76 -9.91 -9.86 22.48
CA VAL A 76 -9.84 -8.66 21.63
C VAL A 76 -10.94 -7.62 21.91
N ALA A 77 -11.98 -7.98 22.66
CA ALA A 77 -13.14 -7.10 22.92
C ALA A 77 -12.81 -5.77 23.62
N HIS A 78 -11.60 -5.57 24.11
CA HIS A 78 -11.17 -4.39 24.85
C HIS A 78 -10.06 -3.57 24.17
N ILE A 79 -9.58 -4.01 22.99
CA ILE A 79 -8.52 -3.29 22.28
C ILE A 79 -9.13 -2.12 21.52
N ARG A 80 -8.61 -0.93 21.78
CA ARG A 80 -9.04 0.29 21.09
C ARG A 80 -8.25 0.49 19.79
N PRO A 81 -8.85 1.12 18.79
CA PRO A 81 -8.12 1.62 17.62
C PRO A 81 -6.89 2.42 18.05
N GLN A 82 -5.80 2.27 17.30
CA GLN A 82 -4.54 2.97 17.56
C GLN A 82 -4.40 4.11 16.56
N ASP A 83 -4.07 5.30 17.04
CA ASP A 83 -3.75 6.42 16.18
C ASP A 83 -2.52 6.11 15.33
N LEU A 84 -2.59 6.39 14.03
CA LEU A 84 -1.52 6.05 13.11
C LEU A 84 -0.31 6.99 13.28
N MET A 85 -0.51 8.21 13.79
CA MET A 85 0.57 9.18 13.98
C MET A 85 1.23 9.07 15.34
N ASP A 86 0.45 8.88 16.41
CA ASP A 86 0.89 9.07 17.80
C ASP A 86 1.08 7.74 18.56
N SER A 87 0.95 6.58 17.91
CA SER A 87 1.14 5.28 18.57
C SER A 87 2.40 4.54 18.13
N ALA A 88 2.87 3.61 18.97
CA ALA A 88 3.96 2.71 18.64
C ALA A 88 3.60 1.76 17.47
N ALA A 89 2.35 1.34 17.40
CA ALA A 89 1.83 0.58 16.25
C ALA A 89 1.87 1.42 14.98
N GLY A 90 1.45 2.70 15.06
CA GLY A 90 1.52 3.63 13.96
C GLY A 90 2.96 3.89 13.50
N ALA A 91 3.92 3.99 14.42
CA ALA A 91 5.34 4.08 14.07
C ALA A 91 5.81 2.84 13.28
N ALA A 92 5.44 1.63 13.72
CA ALA A 92 5.78 0.40 13.01
C ALA A 92 5.16 0.37 11.59
N TYR A 93 3.92 0.83 11.45
CA TYR A 93 3.24 0.95 10.15
C TYR A 93 3.93 1.95 9.21
N ARG A 94 4.22 3.17 9.70
CA ARG A 94 4.81 4.23 8.88
C ARG A 94 6.24 3.92 8.47
N GLU A 95 7.06 3.46 9.43
CA GLU A 95 8.50 3.27 9.23
C GLU A 95 8.83 1.88 8.66
N GLN A 96 7.83 1.00 8.51
CA GLN A 96 7.98 -0.36 7.99
C GLN A 96 9.12 -1.13 8.70
N ARG A 97 9.24 -0.90 10.00
CA ARG A 97 10.21 -1.58 10.86
C ARG A 97 9.58 -2.06 12.15
N ARG A 98 10.18 -3.07 12.74
CA ARG A 98 9.78 -3.56 14.04
C ARG A 98 9.98 -2.50 15.13
N VAL A 99 8.93 -2.27 15.94
CA VAL A 99 8.97 -1.42 17.14
C VAL A 99 8.73 -2.28 18.36
N ILE A 100 9.54 -2.11 19.41
CA ILE A 100 9.45 -2.87 20.66
C ILE A 100 9.16 -1.90 21.79
N VAL A 101 8.13 -2.18 22.59
CA VAL A 101 7.74 -1.38 23.76
C VAL A 101 7.73 -2.29 24.98
N ALA A 102 8.42 -1.87 26.05
CA ALA A 102 8.31 -2.52 27.34
C ALA A 102 7.04 -2.03 28.05
N LEU A 103 6.27 -2.97 28.64
CA LEU A 103 5.16 -2.62 29.52
C LEU A 103 5.68 -2.64 30.95
N ASP A 104 5.62 -1.49 31.63
CA ASP A 104 5.91 -1.40 33.04
C ASP A 104 4.74 -1.94 33.87
N ASP A 105 5.00 -2.39 35.11
CA ASP A 105 4.02 -3.00 36.03
C ASP A 105 2.80 -2.09 36.35
N ALA A 106 2.80 -0.83 35.94
CA ALA A 106 1.76 0.16 36.20
C ALA A 106 0.60 0.17 35.17
N GLY A 107 0.59 -0.67 34.16
CA GLY A 107 -0.61 -0.94 33.33
C GLY A 107 -1.12 0.19 32.44
N GLU A 108 -0.41 1.30 32.26
CA GLU A 108 -0.88 2.47 31.50
C GLU A 108 -0.35 2.56 30.06
N ALA A 109 0.29 1.56 29.55
CA ALA A 109 0.81 1.63 28.20
C ALA A 109 0.09 0.70 27.26
N SER A 110 -0.67 1.24 26.35
CA SER A 110 -1.20 0.54 25.17
C SER A 110 -2.43 -0.35 25.37
N ALA A 111 -3.43 -0.13 24.50
CA ALA A 111 -4.64 -0.95 24.40
C ALA A 111 -4.39 -2.46 24.22
N VAL A 112 -3.18 -2.86 23.86
CA VAL A 112 -2.74 -4.27 23.71
C VAL A 112 -2.34 -4.87 25.06
N GLY A 113 -1.83 -4.09 26.02
CA GLY A 113 -1.47 -4.56 27.37
C GLY A 113 -2.67 -5.00 28.20
N ALA A 114 -3.86 -4.44 27.96
CA ALA A 114 -5.10 -4.82 28.63
C ALA A 114 -5.56 -6.25 28.29
N ALA A 115 -5.09 -6.84 27.18
CA ALA A 115 -5.41 -8.20 26.75
C ALA A 115 -4.65 -9.29 27.55
N THR A 116 -3.62 -8.92 28.32
CA THR A 116 -2.72 -9.88 28.96
C THR A 116 -3.09 -10.27 30.39
N GLY A 117 -4.32 -10.01 30.84
CA GLY A 117 -4.91 -10.45 32.09
C GLY A 117 -3.95 -10.99 33.17
N GLY A 118 -3.24 -10.10 33.91
CA GLY A 118 -2.59 -10.48 35.15
C GLY A 118 -1.28 -11.29 35.06
N VAL A 119 -0.49 -11.16 34.00
CA VAL A 119 0.83 -11.80 33.91
C VAL A 119 1.83 -11.07 34.81
N CYS A 120 2.38 -11.76 35.80
CA CYS A 120 3.38 -11.24 36.71
C CYS A 120 4.77 -11.29 36.06
N GLY A 121 5.35 -10.15 35.74
CA GLY A 121 6.71 -9.99 35.22
C GLY A 121 6.81 -8.98 34.08
N PRO A 122 8.03 -8.54 33.71
CA PRO A 122 8.23 -7.61 32.61
C PRO A 122 7.69 -8.20 31.32
N THR A 123 6.94 -7.42 30.58
CA THR A 123 6.27 -7.82 29.33
C THR A 123 6.70 -6.90 28.21
N LEU A 124 6.93 -7.45 27.03
CA LEU A 124 7.27 -6.68 25.82
C LEU A 124 6.13 -6.80 24.81
N VAL A 125 5.77 -5.69 24.18
CA VAL A 125 4.93 -5.70 22.98
C VAL A 125 5.80 -5.39 21.77
N VAL A 126 5.75 -6.30 20.79
CA VAL A 126 6.47 -6.20 19.53
C VAL A 126 5.47 -5.88 18.43
N TYR A 127 5.59 -4.71 17.84
CA TYR A 127 4.79 -4.28 16.68
C TYR A 127 5.55 -4.57 15.40
N LEU A 128 4.95 -5.33 14.51
CA LEU A 128 5.52 -5.79 13.24
C LEU A 128 4.67 -5.27 12.08
N PRO A 129 5.23 -4.59 11.09
CA PRO A 129 4.47 -4.21 9.92
C PRO A 129 3.99 -5.46 9.17
N VAL A 130 2.73 -5.45 8.77
CA VAL A 130 2.12 -6.45 7.90
C VAL A 130 1.96 -5.81 6.53
N SER A 131 2.81 -6.19 5.59
CA SER A 131 2.86 -5.62 4.25
C SER A 131 3.19 -6.67 3.19
N VAL A 132 2.76 -6.42 1.95
CA VAL A 132 3.04 -7.28 0.79
C VAL A 132 3.50 -6.39 -0.36
N ARG A 133 4.75 -6.57 -0.83
CA ARG A 133 5.32 -5.82 -1.97
C ARG A 133 5.10 -4.30 -1.86
N ALA A 134 5.41 -3.73 -0.71
CA ALA A 134 5.20 -2.32 -0.33
C ALA A 134 3.74 -1.92 -0.01
N GLU A 135 2.72 -2.71 -0.34
CA GLU A 135 1.36 -2.47 0.14
C GLU A 135 1.30 -2.67 1.65
N ARG A 136 0.94 -1.62 2.38
CA ARG A 136 0.86 -1.62 3.84
C ARG A 136 -0.55 -2.01 4.26
N LEU A 137 -0.70 -3.18 4.88
CA LEU A 137 -2.02 -3.69 5.31
C LEU A 137 -2.34 -3.32 6.76
N GLY A 138 -1.32 -3.33 7.62
CA GLY A 138 -1.50 -3.08 9.04
C GLY A 138 -0.28 -3.45 9.88
N VAL A 139 -0.54 -3.82 11.13
CA VAL A 139 0.49 -4.16 12.13
C VAL A 139 0.06 -5.40 12.92
N LEU A 140 0.97 -6.34 13.10
CA LEU A 140 0.82 -7.45 14.02
C LEU A 140 1.47 -7.07 15.37
N ALA A 141 0.68 -6.97 16.44
CA ALA A 141 1.17 -6.74 17.79
C ALA A 141 1.28 -8.09 18.52
N VAL A 142 2.47 -8.42 18.99
CA VAL A 142 2.75 -9.68 19.68
C VAL A 142 3.30 -9.37 21.08
N THR A 143 2.65 -9.91 22.10
CA THR A 143 3.07 -9.78 23.50
C THR A 143 3.95 -10.96 23.89
N LEU A 144 5.14 -10.66 24.38
CA LEU A 144 6.16 -11.63 24.79
C LEU A 144 6.59 -11.42 26.23
N PRO A 145 7.04 -12.48 26.95
CA PRO A 145 7.69 -12.32 28.25
C PRO A 145 8.98 -11.48 28.12
N GLY A 146 9.29 -10.66 29.12
CA GLY A 146 10.30 -9.61 29.10
C GLY A 146 11.77 -10.03 29.09
N HIS A 147 12.13 -11.19 28.53
CA HIS A 147 13.52 -11.65 28.44
C HIS A 147 14.28 -11.12 27.22
N GLY A 148 13.68 -10.19 26.48
CA GLY A 148 14.24 -9.62 25.26
C GLY A 148 13.86 -10.39 23.99
N VAL A 149 13.87 -9.67 22.86
CA VAL A 149 13.61 -10.25 21.53
C VAL A 149 14.95 -10.57 20.89
N GLY A 150 15.42 -11.79 21.08
CA GLY A 150 16.62 -12.28 20.37
C GLY A 150 16.46 -12.28 18.86
N HIS A 151 17.57 -12.37 18.13
CA HIS A 151 17.57 -12.36 16.66
C HIS A 151 16.65 -13.44 16.08
N GLU A 152 16.72 -14.67 16.58
CA GLU A 152 15.89 -15.80 16.10
C GLU A 152 14.39 -15.56 16.28
N VAL A 153 13.97 -15.06 17.46
CA VAL A 153 12.58 -14.71 17.70
C VAL A 153 12.14 -13.60 16.75
N GLY A 154 13.01 -12.61 16.52
CA GLY A 154 12.74 -11.51 15.60
C GLY A 154 12.50 -11.96 14.16
N GLU A 155 13.27 -12.93 13.66
CA GLU A 155 13.11 -13.54 12.35
C GLU A 155 11.78 -14.30 12.24
N VAL A 156 11.47 -15.14 13.23
CA VAL A 156 10.21 -15.89 13.28
C VAL A 156 9.01 -14.94 13.25
N LEU A 157 9.03 -13.87 14.03
CA LEU A 157 7.97 -12.88 14.06
C LEU A 157 7.81 -12.17 12.69
N GLY A 158 8.93 -11.83 12.05
CA GLY A 158 8.91 -11.24 10.70
C GLY A 158 8.32 -12.17 9.64
N ASP A 159 8.64 -13.47 9.72
CA ASP A 159 8.08 -14.48 8.82
C ASP A 159 6.56 -14.63 9.02
N VAL A 160 6.09 -14.63 10.28
CA VAL A 160 4.64 -14.68 10.59
C VAL A 160 3.93 -13.46 10.01
N ALA A 161 4.45 -12.25 10.22
CA ALA A 161 3.85 -11.03 9.69
C ALA A 161 3.77 -11.05 8.14
N ARG A 162 4.82 -11.54 7.48
CA ARG A 162 4.88 -11.68 6.01
C ARG A 162 3.86 -12.70 5.49
N VAL A 163 3.82 -13.90 6.08
CA VAL A 163 2.86 -14.95 5.69
C VAL A 163 1.43 -14.46 5.90
N LEU A 164 1.15 -13.83 7.06
CA LEU A 164 -0.17 -13.27 7.34
C LEU A 164 -0.58 -12.22 6.31
N GLY A 165 0.34 -11.33 5.90
CA GLY A 165 0.09 -10.36 4.84
C GLY A 165 -0.39 -11.01 3.53
N HIS A 166 0.30 -12.04 3.06
CA HIS A 166 -0.10 -12.77 1.84
C HIS A 166 -1.45 -13.47 1.99
N VAL A 167 -1.72 -14.08 3.13
CA VAL A 167 -3.00 -14.74 3.38
C VAL A 167 -4.14 -13.72 3.43
N LEU A 168 -3.96 -12.58 4.08
CA LEU A 168 -4.95 -11.49 4.13
C LEU A 168 -5.27 -10.95 2.73
N THR A 169 -4.25 -10.71 1.90
CA THR A 169 -4.44 -10.27 0.51
C THR A 169 -5.24 -11.28 -0.30
N GLY A 170 -5.03 -12.58 -0.08
CA GLY A 170 -5.83 -13.64 -0.69
C GLY A 170 -7.25 -13.69 -0.15
N ALA A 171 -7.42 -13.57 1.16
CA ALA A 171 -8.72 -13.68 1.84
C ALA A 171 -9.71 -12.58 1.45
N ARG A 172 -9.24 -11.37 1.15
CA ARG A 172 -10.07 -10.25 0.66
C ARG A 172 -10.94 -10.60 -0.56
N ARG A 173 -10.58 -11.65 -1.32
CA ARG A 173 -11.33 -12.07 -2.52
C ARG A 173 -12.61 -12.85 -2.20
N TYR A 174 -12.76 -13.35 -0.98
CA TYR A 174 -13.89 -14.22 -0.60
C TYR A 174 -14.51 -13.89 0.76
N THR A 175 -14.12 -12.77 1.37
CA THR A 175 -14.74 -12.29 2.62
C THR A 175 -14.69 -10.77 2.72
N ASP A 176 -15.78 -10.17 3.14
CA ASP A 176 -15.89 -8.72 3.40
C ASP A 176 -15.39 -8.33 4.80
N ARG A 177 -15.03 -9.32 5.63
CA ARG A 177 -14.68 -9.12 7.05
C ARG A 177 -13.60 -8.05 7.24
N PHE A 178 -12.52 -8.13 6.47
CA PHE A 178 -11.38 -7.23 6.61
C PHE A 178 -11.68 -5.85 6.04
N GLU A 179 -12.46 -5.79 4.97
CA GLU A 179 -12.92 -4.53 4.39
C GLU A 179 -13.86 -3.78 5.33
N MET A 180 -14.80 -4.49 5.97
CA MET A 180 -15.69 -3.88 6.97
C MET A 180 -14.93 -3.29 8.16
N LEU A 181 -13.83 -3.91 8.61
CA LEU A 181 -13.02 -3.40 9.73
C LEU A 181 -12.22 -2.15 9.35
N ARG A 182 -11.85 -2.00 8.08
CA ARG A 182 -11.14 -0.82 7.57
C ARG A 182 -12.06 0.38 7.37
N ARG A 183 -13.38 0.19 7.44
CA ARG A 183 -14.40 1.23 7.26
C ARG A 183 -14.72 1.90 8.59
N ARG A 184 -14.21 3.08 8.83
CA ARG A 184 -14.61 3.90 10.00
C ARG A 184 -15.96 4.57 9.82
N ARG A 185 -16.41 4.72 8.57
CA ARG A 185 -17.70 5.26 8.15
C ARG A 185 -18.26 4.40 7.02
N GLU A 186 -19.54 4.54 6.76
CA GLU A 186 -20.14 3.94 5.56
C GLU A 186 -19.54 4.59 4.31
N LEU A 187 -19.15 3.77 3.33
CA LEU A 187 -18.75 4.24 2.02
C LEU A 187 -20.01 4.61 1.23
N GLY A 188 -19.99 5.76 0.55
CA GLY A 188 -20.96 6.05 -0.50
C GLY A 188 -20.81 5.05 -1.66
N LEU A 189 -21.86 4.78 -2.41
CA LEU A 189 -21.82 3.84 -3.53
C LEU A 189 -20.76 4.22 -4.59
N ALA A 190 -20.54 5.51 -4.82
CA ALA A 190 -19.50 5.99 -5.73
C ALA A 190 -18.10 5.60 -5.23
N ALA A 191 -17.82 5.82 -3.94
CA ALA A 191 -16.56 5.43 -3.32
C ALA A 191 -16.36 3.89 -3.32
N GLU A 192 -17.43 3.11 -3.11
CA GLU A 192 -17.37 1.64 -3.22
C GLU A 192 -16.92 1.20 -4.62
N ILE A 193 -17.53 1.76 -5.67
CA ILE A 193 -17.15 1.47 -7.07
C ILE A 193 -15.68 1.87 -7.31
N GLN A 194 -15.25 3.02 -6.81
CA GLN A 194 -13.88 3.51 -6.96
C GLN A 194 -12.87 2.58 -6.29
N TRP A 195 -13.10 2.20 -5.02
CA TRP A 195 -12.21 1.29 -4.29
C TRP A 195 -12.09 -0.10 -4.92
N GLU A 196 -13.19 -0.64 -5.47
CA GLU A 196 -13.18 -1.91 -6.20
C GLU A 196 -12.37 -1.84 -7.52
N LEU A 197 -12.22 -0.65 -8.09
CA LEU A 197 -11.46 -0.44 -9.31
C LEU A 197 -9.97 -0.22 -9.04
N LEU A 198 -9.60 0.28 -7.87
CA LEU A 198 -8.19 0.57 -7.57
C LEU A 198 -7.34 -0.71 -7.56
N PRO A 199 -6.09 -0.63 -8.04
CA PRO A 199 -5.12 -1.70 -7.84
C PRO A 199 -4.63 -1.71 -6.38
N SER A 200 -3.68 -2.58 -6.07
CA SER A 200 -2.88 -2.45 -4.84
C SER A 200 -2.32 -1.03 -4.74
N LEU A 201 -2.49 -0.37 -3.57
CA LEU A 201 -2.10 1.04 -3.43
C LEU A 201 -0.58 1.24 -3.51
N ALA A 202 0.21 0.21 -3.31
CA ALA A 202 1.65 0.26 -3.50
C ALA A 202 2.20 -1.08 -4.01
N PHE A 203 3.26 -1.00 -4.80
CA PHE A 203 3.93 -2.17 -5.35
C PHE A 203 5.40 -1.89 -5.59
N GLU A 204 6.26 -2.86 -5.30
CA GLU A 204 7.70 -2.73 -5.45
C GLU A 204 8.31 -3.96 -6.12
N LEU A 205 9.22 -3.70 -7.06
CA LEU A 205 10.17 -4.62 -7.65
C LEU A 205 11.57 -3.99 -7.62
N PRO A 206 12.66 -4.77 -7.84
CA PRO A 206 14.01 -4.20 -7.88
C PRO A 206 14.20 -3.08 -8.91
N ALA A 207 13.37 -3.04 -9.97
CA ALA A 207 13.47 -2.07 -11.04
C ALA A 207 12.64 -0.80 -10.81
N PHE A 208 11.64 -0.84 -9.95
CA PHE A 208 10.79 0.32 -9.66
C PHE A 208 10.00 0.14 -8.37
N SER A 209 9.55 1.25 -7.81
CA SER A 209 8.51 1.29 -6.79
C SER A 209 7.42 2.29 -7.17
N ILE A 210 6.17 1.92 -6.96
CA ILE A 210 5.00 2.74 -7.25
C ILE A 210 4.07 2.76 -6.05
N ALA A 211 3.49 3.92 -5.76
CA ALA A 211 2.41 4.05 -4.78
C ALA A 211 1.42 5.12 -5.21
N GLY A 212 0.15 4.90 -4.90
CA GLY A 212 -0.93 5.85 -5.16
C GLY A 212 -1.87 5.98 -3.99
N THR A 213 -2.61 7.07 -3.96
CA THR A 213 -3.65 7.38 -2.98
C THR A 213 -4.79 8.10 -3.65
N VAL A 214 -5.98 7.97 -3.08
CA VAL A 214 -7.20 8.66 -3.50
C VAL A 214 -7.90 9.20 -2.26
N GLU A 215 -8.21 10.50 -2.25
CA GLU A 215 -8.92 11.21 -1.18
C GLU A 215 -10.10 12.03 -1.77
N PRO A 216 -11.20 12.17 -1.03
CA PRO A 216 -11.54 11.54 0.24
C PRO A 216 -11.90 10.07 0.09
N ALA A 217 -11.53 9.27 1.10
CA ALA A 217 -11.72 7.82 1.06
C ALA A 217 -13.19 7.36 1.09
N TYR A 218 -14.15 8.23 1.43
CA TYR A 218 -15.52 7.81 1.78
C TYR A 218 -16.65 8.42 0.96
N GLU A 219 -16.46 9.48 0.19
CA GLU A 219 -17.58 10.28 -0.28
C GLU A 219 -17.68 10.55 -1.79
N ILE A 220 -16.58 10.71 -2.52
CA ILE A 220 -16.55 11.11 -3.93
C ILE A 220 -16.01 9.98 -4.80
N GLY A 221 -16.20 10.02 -6.12
CA GLY A 221 -15.76 8.92 -6.96
C GLY A 221 -15.70 9.28 -8.44
N GLY A 222 -14.67 10.02 -8.87
CA GLY A 222 -14.39 10.34 -10.28
C GLY A 222 -12.96 9.99 -10.65
N ASP A 223 -12.06 10.15 -9.70
CA ASP A 223 -10.66 9.86 -9.84
C ASP A 223 -10.36 8.36 -9.83
N ASN A 224 -9.36 7.98 -10.59
CA ASN A 224 -8.83 6.62 -10.52
C ASN A 224 -7.36 6.59 -10.96
N PHE A 225 -6.62 5.64 -10.44
CA PHE A 225 -5.35 5.23 -11.02
C PHE A 225 -5.31 3.73 -11.22
N ASP A 226 -4.52 3.29 -12.19
CA ASP A 226 -4.28 1.87 -12.46
C ASP A 226 -2.84 1.65 -12.86
N TYR A 227 -2.32 0.48 -12.57
CA TYR A 227 -1.05 0.03 -13.11
C TYR A 227 -1.07 -1.48 -13.39
N ALA A 228 -0.22 -1.88 -14.31
CA ALA A 228 -0.01 -3.29 -14.61
C ALA A 228 1.44 -3.55 -14.96
N VAL A 229 1.94 -4.65 -14.43
CA VAL A 229 3.33 -5.09 -14.62
C VAL A 229 3.36 -6.31 -15.51
N SER A 230 4.21 -6.30 -16.51
CA SER A 230 4.61 -7.47 -17.30
C SER A 230 6.11 -7.74 -17.09
N ALA A 231 6.68 -8.70 -17.83
CA ALA A 231 8.09 -9.08 -17.66
C ALA A 231 9.06 -7.89 -17.75
N HIS A 232 8.82 -6.97 -18.70
CA HIS A 232 9.72 -5.86 -19.01
C HIS A 232 9.04 -4.50 -19.06
N ARG A 233 7.74 -4.44 -18.79
CA ARG A 233 6.94 -3.22 -18.93
C ARG A 233 6.08 -2.96 -17.73
N LEU A 234 6.04 -1.69 -17.35
CA LEU A 234 5.07 -1.12 -16.41
C LEU A 234 4.16 -0.16 -17.20
N THR A 235 2.86 -0.40 -17.16
CA THR A 235 1.87 0.57 -17.63
C THR A 235 1.25 1.24 -16.41
N VAL A 236 1.17 2.56 -16.41
CA VAL A 236 0.52 3.36 -15.35
C VAL A 236 -0.51 4.27 -16.00
N SER A 237 -1.67 4.41 -15.42
CA SER A 237 -2.65 5.42 -15.82
C SER A 237 -3.23 6.14 -14.60
N VAL A 238 -3.47 7.44 -14.76
CA VAL A 238 -4.22 8.28 -13.83
C VAL A 238 -5.34 8.93 -14.62
N SER A 239 -6.53 8.94 -14.09
CA SER A 239 -7.71 9.47 -14.78
C SER A 239 -8.64 10.17 -13.81
N ASP A 240 -9.33 11.19 -14.32
CA ASP A 240 -10.31 11.95 -13.59
C ASP A 240 -11.54 12.15 -14.48
N ALA A 241 -12.70 11.74 -13.98
CA ALA A 241 -13.97 11.80 -14.69
C ALA A 241 -14.73 13.08 -14.29
N VAL A 242 -15.17 13.82 -15.30
CA VAL A 242 -15.94 15.06 -15.08
C VAL A 242 -17.13 14.86 -14.14
N GLY A 243 -17.26 15.77 -13.17
CA GLY A 243 -18.35 15.76 -12.20
C GLY A 243 -18.04 14.92 -10.96
N HIS A 244 -19.07 14.56 -10.20
CA HIS A 244 -18.91 13.84 -8.93
C HIS A 244 -19.99 12.78 -8.71
N GLY A 245 -19.76 11.91 -7.75
CA GLY A 245 -20.70 10.89 -7.32
C GLY A 245 -20.81 9.71 -8.30
N ILE A 246 -21.94 9.02 -8.29
CA ILE A 246 -22.14 7.74 -9.01
C ILE A 246 -21.87 7.86 -10.52
N ARG A 247 -22.25 9.00 -11.14
CA ARG A 247 -22.04 9.19 -12.58
C ARG A 247 -20.56 9.25 -12.94
N ALA A 248 -19.78 10.02 -12.20
CA ALA A 248 -18.33 10.10 -12.36
C ALA A 248 -17.64 8.74 -12.09
N ALA A 249 -18.06 8.03 -11.04
CA ALA A 249 -17.56 6.69 -10.74
C ALA A 249 -17.85 5.69 -11.88
N LEU A 250 -19.01 5.75 -12.53
CA LEU A 250 -19.34 4.91 -13.67
C LEU A 250 -18.53 5.27 -14.92
N LEU A 251 -18.29 6.57 -15.16
CA LEU A 251 -17.43 7.05 -16.25
C LEU A 251 -15.99 6.55 -16.06
N ALA A 252 -15.40 6.79 -14.90
CA ALA A 252 -14.06 6.31 -14.53
C ALA A 252 -14.00 4.77 -14.65
N GLY A 253 -15.02 4.08 -14.14
CA GLY A 253 -15.12 2.62 -14.20
C GLY A 253 -15.11 2.08 -15.62
N LEU A 254 -15.88 2.68 -16.53
CA LEU A 254 -15.90 2.30 -17.93
C LEU A 254 -14.55 2.56 -18.62
N ALA A 255 -13.95 3.73 -18.37
CA ALA A 255 -12.64 4.08 -18.92
C ALA A 255 -11.55 3.07 -18.49
N VAL A 256 -11.44 2.81 -17.20
CA VAL A 256 -10.48 1.85 -16.63
C VAL A 256 -10.73 0.44 -17.17
N ALA A 257 -11.98 -0.02 -17.17
CA ALA A 257 -12.32 -1.35 -17.69
C ALA A 257 -11.97 -1.50 -19.17
N ALA A 258 -12.23 -0.49 -19.99
CA ALA A 258 -11.90 -0.48 -21.42
C ALA A 258 -10.38 -0.51 -21.65
N MET A 259 -9.61 0.31 -20.92
CA MET A 259 -8.15 0.31 -20.97
C MET A 259 -7.56 -1.05 -20.53
N ARG A 260 -8.04 -1.60 -19.40
CA ARG A 260 -7.63 -2.93 -18.92
C ARG A 260 -7.92 -4.05 -19.94
N ASN A 261 -9.08 -4.00 -20.57
CA ASN A 261 -9.46 -4.97 -21.59
C ASN A 261 -8.54 -4.90 -22.81
N ALA A 262 -8.28 -3.70 -23.33
CA ALA A 262 -7.36 -3.47 -24.44
C ALA A 262 -5.92 -3.89 -24.08
N ARG A 263 -5.43 -3.55 -22.90
CA ARG A 263 -4.11 -3.96 -22.40
C ARG A 263 -3.97 -5.49 -22.34
N ARG A 264 -5.00 -6.20 -21.86
CA ARG A 264 -5.03 -7.69 -21.85
C ARG A 264 -5.01 -8.29 -23.24
N ALA A 265 -5.47 -7.54 -24.25
CA ALA A 265 -5.37 -7.89 -25.67
C ALA A 265 -4.04 -7.44 -26.31
N HIS A 266 -3.04 -7.03 -25.49
CA HIS A 266 -1.73 -6.55 -25.94
C HIS A 266 -1.77 -5.30 -26.82
N CYS A 267 -2.80 -4.49 -26.71
CA CYS A 267 -2.90 -3.22 -27.41
C CYS A 267 -1.93 -2.18 -26.82
N SER A 268 -1.42 -1.30 -27.69
CA SER A 268 -0.62 -0.13 -27.31
C SER A 268 -1.42 0.84 -26.44
N ILE A 269 -0.75 1.77 -25.73
CA ILE A 269 -1.45 2.77 -24.93
C ILE A 269 -2.33 3.70 -25.77
N VAL A 270 -2.00 3.94 -27.05
CA VAL A 270 -2.87 4.65 -28.00
C VAL A 270 -4.17 3.89 -28.26
N GLU A 271 -4.07 2.60 -28.48
CA GLU A 271 -5.25 1.74 -28.68
C GLU A 271 -6.07 1.59 -27.41
N GLN A 272 -5.42 1.58 -26.23
CA GLN A 272 -6.11 1.59 -24.93
C GLN A 272 -6.92 2.88 -24.73
N ALA A 273 -6.32 4.06 -24.99
CA ALA A 273 -7.01 5.34 -24.96
C ALA A 273 -8.16 5.40 -25.97
N GLY A 274 -7.90 4.93 -27.20
CA GLY A 274 -8.93 4.85 -28.26
C GLY A 274 -10.09 3.93 -27.90
N ALA A 275 -9.82 2.81 -27.21
CA ALA A 275 -10.88 1.90 -26.74
C ALA A 275 -11.73 2.57 -25.65
N ALA A 276 -11.11 3.22 -24.67
CA ALA A 276 -11.81 3.97 -23.63
C ALA A 276 -12.66 5.08 -24.25
N ASN A 277 -12.09 5.89 -25.15
CA ASN A 277 -12.83 6.96 -25.84
C ASN A 277 -14.08 6.43 -26.58
N ARG A 278 -13.96 5.37 -27.36
CA ARG A 278 -15.10 4.80 -28.08
C ARG A 278 -16.23 4.35 -27.14
N HIS A 279 -15.89 3.61 -26.10
CA HIS A 279 -16.89 3.10 -25.16
C HIS A 279 -17.57 4.22 -24.36
N LEU A 280 -16.80 5.25 -23.97
CA LEU A 280 -17.38 6.42 -23.30
C LEU A 280 -18.35 7.16 -24.19
N VAL A 281 -17.98 7.48 -25.43
CA VAL A 281 -18.87 8.15 -26.40
C VAL A 281 -20.13 7.34 -26.70
N GLU A 282 -20.02 6.01 -26.79
CA GLU A 282 -21.15 5.12 -27.05
C GLU A 282 -22.14 5.03 -25.89
N GLN A 283 -21.63 4.99 -24.66
CA GLN A 283 -22.47 4.76 -23.48
C GLN A 283 -22.93 6.04 -22.79
N PHE A 284 -22.16 7.12 -22.92
CA PHE A 284 -22.44 8.42 -22.30
C PHE A 284 -22.46 9.52 -23.37
N PRO A 285 -23.49 9.55 -24.23
CA PRO A 285 -23.59 10.60 -25.24
C PRO A 285 -23.84 11.95 -24.58
N GLY A 286 -22.97 12.93 -24.85
CA GLY A 286 -23.10 14.30 -24.31
C GLY A 286 -21.75 14.93 -24.01
N ALA A 287 -21.69 15.66 -22.92
CA ALA A 287 -20.50 16.37 -22.47
C ALA A 287 -19.72 15.64 -21.37
N ASP A 288 -19.98 14.35 -21.17
CA ASP A 288 -19.27 13.54 -20.19
C ASP A 288 -17.93 13.08 -20.77
N PHE A 289 -16.86 13.31 -20.05
CA PHE A 289 -15.52 12.95 -20.48
C PHE A 289 -14.66 12.53 -19.28
N VAL A 290 -13.54 11.94 -19.59
CA VAL A 290 -12.51 11.55 -18.60
C VAL A 290 -11.17 12.12 -19.07
N THR A 291 -10.51 12.91 -18.23
CA THR A 291 -9.13 13.28 -18.45
C THR A 291 -8.21 12.11 -18.06
N GLY A 292 -7.01 12.02 -18.63
CA GLY A 292 -6.10 10.95 -18.22
C GLY A 292 -4.71 11.06 -18.78
N LEU A 293 -3.78 10.49 -18.01
CA LEU A 293 -2.41 10.22 -18.43
C LEU A 293 -2.20 8.71 -18.50
N ILE A 294 -1.53 8.23 -19.55
CA ILE A 294 -1.14 6.83 -19.68
C ILE A 294 0.36 6.78 -19.98
N LEU A 295 1.12 6.12 -19.12
CA LEU A 295 2.56 5.89 -19.27
C LEU A 295 2.80 4.40 -19.53
N GLU A 296 3.65 4.07 -20.51
CA GLU A 296 4.26 2.74 -20.67
C GLU A 296 5.77 2.87 -20.52
N LEU A 297 6.35 2.23 -19.52
CA LEU A 297 7.77 2.24 -19.17
C LEU A 297 8.39 0.87 -19.42
N ASP A 298 9.49 0.84 -20.18
CA ASP A 298 10.41 -0.30 -20.21
C ASP A 298 11.27 -0.26 -18.93
N VAL A 299 11.03 -1.22 -18.04
CA VAL A 299 11.65 -1.22 -16.70
C VAL A 299 13.14 -1.57 -16.74
N ASP A 300 13.63 -2.16 -17.83
CA ASP A 300 15.02 -2.58 -17.95
C ASP A 300 15.94 -1.42 -18.33
N ASN A 301 15.45 -0.46 -19.12
CA ASN A 301 16.28 0.60 -19.70
C ASN A 301 15.76 2.03 -19.47
N GLY A 302 14.56 2.20 -18.89
CA GLY A 302 13.97 3.49 -18.60
C GLY A 302 13.36 4.20 -19.80
N ALA A 303 13.35 3.58 -20.99
CA ALA A 303 12.64 4.12 -22.13
C ALA A 303 11.14 4.08 -21.88
N ALA A 304 10.45 5.19 -22.08
CA ALA A 304 9.02 5.24 -21.85
C ALA A 304 8.29 6.04 -22.94
N THR A 305 7.00 5.78 -23.04
CA THR A 305 6.08 6.58 -23.84
C THR A 305 4.93 7.05 -22.97
N ILE A 306 4.53 8.29 -23.13
CA ILE A 306 3.43 8.89 -22.38
C ILE A 306 2.40 9.50 -23.33
N LEU A 307 1.13 9.39 -22.96
CA LEU A 307 -0.02 9.96 -23.66
C LEU A 307 -0.80 10.82 -22.67
N ASN A 308 -1.18 12.02 -23.07
CA ASN A 308 -1.96 12.96 -22.26
C ASN A 308 -3.32 13.23 -22.92
N ALA A 309 -4.40 12.74 -22.33
CA ALA A 309 -5.77 13.02 -22.74
C ALA A 309 -6.39 14.14 -21.87
N GLY A 310 -5.79 15.34 -21.94
CA GLY A 310 -6.31 16.55 -21.27
C GLY A 310 -6.10 16.61 -19.76
N HIS A 311 -5.15 15.88 -19.23
CA HIS A 311 -4.86 15.79 -17.78
C HIS A 311 -3.70 16.72 -17.38
N PRO A 312 -3.62 17.18 -16.11
CA PRO A 312 -2.46 17.92 -15.62
C PRO A 312 -1.13 17.19 -15.89
N PRO A 313 -0.06 17.91 -16.29
CA PRO A 313 1.24 17.30 -16.57
C PRO A 313 1.85 16.75 -15.27
N PRO A 314 2.53 15.58 -15.32
CA PRO A 314 3.20 15.05 -14.14
C PRO A 314 4.47 15.84 -13.82
N LEU A 315 4.90 15.76 -12.56
CA LEU A 315 6.18 16.27 -12.09
C LEU A 315 7.27 15.22 -12.23
N LEU A 316 8.44 15.66 -12.68
CA LEU A 316 9.67 14.87 -12.70
C LEU A 316 10.67 15.48 -11.70
N LEU A 317 11.09 14.67 -10.73
CA LEU A 317 12.26 14.93 -9.90
C LEU A 317 13.45 14.21 -10.52
N ARG A 318 14.47 14.98 -10.93
CA ARG A 318 15.72 14.49 -11.51
C ARG A 318 16.88 15.28 -10.95
N ASP A 319 17.92 14.62 -10.46
CA ASP A 319 19.15 15.26 -9.93
C ASP A 319 18.85 16.35 -8.87
N GLY A 320 17.83 16.16 -8.05
CA GLY A 320 17.38 17.10 -7.03
C GLY A 320 16.56 18.30 -7.57
N GLY A 321 16.37 18.40 -8.88
CA GLY A 321 15.53 19.43 -9.51
C GLY A 321 14.14 18.90 -9.85
N VAL A 322 13.10 19.68 -9.55
CA VAL A 322 11.71 19.36 -9.90
C VAL A 322 11.29 20.18 -11.12
N SER A 323 10.72 19.53 -12.11
CA SER A 323 10.19 20.15 -13.32
C SER A 323 8.89 19.49 -13.78
N GLU A 324 8.07 20.24 -14.50
CA GLU A 324 6.94 19.64 -15.22
C GLU A 324 7.46 18.79 -16.39
N LEU A 325 6.92 17.60 -16.52
CA LEU A 325 7.10 16.79 -17.71
C LEU A 325 6.07 17.24 -18.75
N LEU A 326 6.47 18.19 -19.59
CA LEU A 326 5.57 18.78 -20.59
C LEU A 326 5.19 17.76 -21.66
N VAL A 327 3.95 17.26 -21.61
CA VAL A 327 3.35 16.39 -22.60
C VAL A 327 2.18 17.14 -23.22
N PRO A 328 2.19 17.44 -24.53
CA PRO A 328 1.09 18.14 -25.18
C PRO A 328 -0.23 17.45 -24.92
N PRO A 329 -1.27 18.17 -24.43
CA PRO A 329 -2.55 17.57 -24.16
C PRO A 329 -3.35 17.31 -25.44
N GLU A 330 -3.93 16.14 -25.52
CA GLU A 330 -4.94 15.76 -26.52
C GLU A 330 -6.35 16.00 -25.93
N LEU A 331 -7.39 15.70 -26.70
CA LEU A 331 -8.76 15.78 -26.20
C LEU A 331 -9.02 14.72 -25.11
N PRO A 332 -9.79 15.07 -24.06
CA PRO A 332 -10.24 14.10 -23.08
C PRO A 332 -10.95 12.88 -23.70
N LEU A 333 -10.87 11.75 -23.01
CA LEU A 333 -11.54 10.51 -23.41
C LEU A 333 -13.06 10.68 -23.30
N GLY A 334 -13.80 10.27 -24.32
CA GLY A 334 -15.25 10.33 -24.34
C GLY A 334 -15.83 11.64 -24.88
N LEU A 335 -15.03 12.66 -25.12
CA LEU A 335 -15.52 13.97 -25.57
C LEU A 335 -15.98 13.94 -27.03
N VAL A 336 -15.20 13.34 -27.94
CA VAL A 336 -15.58 13.21 -29.36
C VAL A 336 -15.13 11.86 -29.92
N SER A 337 -15.97 11.27 -30.81
CA SER A 337 -15.69 9.97 -31.41
C SER A 337 -14.47 9.95 -32.33
N SER A 338 -14.12 11.10 -32.91
CA SER A 338 -12.99 11.28 -33.83
C SER A 338 -11.67 11.69 -33.15
N ALA A 339 -11.61 11.60 -31.80
CA ALA A 339 -10.36 11.90 -31.09
C ALA A 339 -9.22 10.98 -31.54
N HIS A 340 -8.07 11.57 -31.77
CA HIS A 340 -6.81 10.87 -32.07
C HIS A 340 -5.84 11.12 -30.94
N TYR A 341 -5.11 10.09 -30.57
CA TYR A 341 -4.15 10.14 -29.45
C TYR A 341 -2.74 9.87 -29.98
N MET A 342 -1.78 10.61 -29.49
CA MET A 342 -0.37 10.45 -29.83
C MET A 342 0.44 10.16 -28.57
N VAL A 343 1.52 9.42 -28.74
CA VAL A 343 2.49 9.15 -27.68
C VAL A 343 3.70 10.06 -27.82
N HIS A 344 4.24 10.45 -26.68
CA HIS A 344 5.47 11.23 -26.60
C HIS A 344 6.54 10.36 -25.95
N PRO A 345 7.70 10.13 -26.62
CA PRO A 345 8.78 9.37 -26.03
C PRO A 345 9.47 10.18 -24.93
N ILE A 346 9.79 9.52 -23.85
CA ILE A 346 10.58 10.07 -22.74
C ILE A 346 11.65 9.06 -22.33
N GLN A 347 12.74 9.53 -21.73
CA GLN A 347 13.78 8.70 -21.17
C GLN A 347 13.90 9.02 -19.69
N LEU A 348 13.65 8.02 -18.83
CA LEU A 348 13.96 8.11 -17.42
C LEU A 348 15.43 7.80 -17.18
N ASN A 349 16.04 8.52 -16.25
CA ASN A 349 17.38 8.29 -15.76
C ASN A 349 17.30 7.51 -14.43
N PRO A 350 18.34 6.74 -14.07
CA PRO A 350 18.42 6.08 -12.78
C PRO A 350 18.17 7.05 -11.61
N GLY A 351 17.19 6.74 -10.79
CA GLY A 351 16.81 7.57 -9.64
C GLY A 351 15.78 8.67 -9.94
N ASP A 352 15.28 8.75 -11.17
CA ASP A 352 14.16 9.63 -11.49
C ASP A 352 12.90 9.21 -10.73
N ARG A 353 12.15 10.23 -10.29
CA ARG A 353 10.83 10.08 -9.66
C ARG A 353 9.79 10.85 -10.45
N LEU A 354 8.69 10.19 -10.81
CA LEU A 354 7.52 10.80 -11.41
C LEU A 354 6.40 10.92 -10.39
N LEU A 355 5.75 12.08 -10.34
CA LEU A 355 4.55 12.30 -9.55
C LEU A 355 3.40 12.70 -10.49
N PHE A 356 2.41 11.85 -10.60
CA PHE A 356 1.14 12.10 -11.27
C PHE A 356 0.13 12.55 -10.22
N PHE A 357 -0.77 13.46 -10.58
CA PHE A 357 -1.81 13.94 -9.67
C PHE A 357 -2.98 14.53 -10.44
N THR A 358 -4.17 14.51 -9.83
CA THR A 358 -5.37 15.16 -10.34
C THR A 358 -5.45 16.60 -9.82
N ASP A 359 -6.31 17.41 -10.43
CA ASP A 359 -6.48 18.83 -10.09
C ASP A 359 -7.00 19.03 -8.66
N GLY A 360 -7.75 18.07 -8.10
CA GLY A 360 -8.17 18.09 -6.71
C GLY A 360 -7.01 18.22 -5.70
N ILE A 361 -5.79 17.80 -6.07
CA ILE A 361 -4.58 18.06 -5.26
C ILE A 361 -4.23 19.56 -5.30
N THR A 362 -4.18 20.15 -6.48
CA THR A 362 -3.73 21.53 -6.65
C THR A 362 -4.79 22.57 -6.32
N GLU A 363 -6.06 22.25 -6.53
CA GLU A 363 -7.19 23.12 -6.29
C GLU A 363 -7.73 23.06 -4.84
N ALA A 364 -7.23 22.14 -4.03
CA ALA A 364 -7.59 22.04 -2.63
C ALA A 364 -7.37 23.35 -1.88
N HIS A 365 -8.42 23.90 -1.28
CA HIS A 365 -8.35 25.13 -0.51
C HIS A 365 -9.50 25.26 0.49
N ARG A 366 -9.31 26.12 1.49
CA ARG A 366 -10.42 26.61 2.34
C ARG A 366 -11.10 27.78 1.64
N ARG A 367 -12.38 27.91 1.84
CA ARG A 367 -13.14 29.03 1.28
C ARG A 367 -12.49 30.38 1.68
N GLY A 368 -12.01 31.12 0.68
CA GLY A 368 -11.36 32.42 0.85
C GLY A 368 -9.84 32.37 1.08
N GLU A 369 -9.23 31.19 1.08
CA GLU A 369 -7.80 30.99 1.09
C GLU A 369 -7.27 30.62 -0.31
N PRO A 370 -5.98 30.81 -0.59
CA PRO A 370 -5.39 30.38 -1.86
C PRO A 370 -5.40 28.85 -1.96
N GLU A 371 -5.44 28.36 -3.19
CA GLU A 371 -5.30 26.93 -3.52
C GLU A 371 -3.96 26.37 -3.00
N PHE A 372 -3.93 25.08 -2.74
CA PHE A 372 -2.71 24.36 -2.37
C PHE A 372 -1.61 24.60 -3.39
N GLY A 373 -1.97 24.51 -4.66
CA GLY A 373 -1.22 24.97 -5.81
C GLY A 373 -0.02 24.10 -6.18
N TYR A 374 0.27 24.11 -7.46
CA TYR A 374 1.37 23.36 -8.08
C TYR A 374 2.74 23.57 -7.41
N ARG A 375 3.04 24.82 -7.00
CA ARG A 375 4.34 25.14 -6.38
C ARG A 375 4.57 24.39 -5.08
N ARG A 376 3.51 24.18 -4.30
CA ARG A 376 3.62 23.46 -3.02
C ARG A 376 3.81 21.97 -3.25
N VAL A 377 3.12 21.39 -4.25
CA VAL A 377 3.33 20.00 -4.66
C VAL A 377 4.78 19.79 -5.11
N ALA A 378 5.31 20.68 -5.96
CA ALA A 378 6.69 20.61 -6.44
C ALA A 378 7.72 20.78 -5.31
N ALA A 379 7.48 21.69 -4.36
CA ALA A 379 8.35 21.84 -3.19
C ALA A 379 8.40 20.58 -2.34
N MET A 380 7.24 19.98 -2.04
CA MET A 380 7.17 18.73 -1.27
C MET A 380 7.89 17.58 -1.98
N LEU A 381 7.75 17.46 -3.30
CA LEU A 381 8.46 16.46 -4.09
C LEU A 381 9.98 16.62 -4.00
N GLY A 382 10.47 17.86 -4.08
CA GLY A 382 11.90 18.17 -4.02
C GLY A 382 12.52 18.01 -2.62
N GLU A 383 11.80 18.43 -1.58
CA GLU A 383 12.28 18.36 -0.19
C GLU A 383 12.31 16.93 0.36
N GLN A 384 11.53 16.03 -0.22
CA GLN A 384 11.31 14.67 0.29
C GLN A 384 11.86 13.60 -0.68
N SER A 385 12.99 13.87 -1.30
CA SER A 385 13.63 12.96 -2.25
C SER A 385 14.01 11.58 -1.65
N ASP A 386 14.29 11.54 -0.35
CA ASP A 386 14.84 10.36 0.33
C ASP A 386 13.80 9.40 0.91
N ILE A 387 12.49 9.75 0.83
CA ILE A 387 11.42 8.90 1.34
C ILE A 387 10.84 8.00 0.23
N THR A 388 10.18 6.92 0.64
CA THR A 388 9.54 6.00 -0.31
C THR A 388 8.34 6.65 -1.00
N PRO A 389 7.93 6.17 -2.21
CA PRO A 389 6.71 6.62 -2.89
C PRO A 389 5.47 6.59 -1.99
N SER A 390 5.28 5.51 -1.21
CA SER A 390 4.16 5.39 -0.28
C SER A 390 4.16 6.48 0.80
N GLU A 391 5.33 6.84 1.31
CA GLU A 391 5.44 7.88 2.32
C GLU A 391 5.23 9.27 1.72
N LEU A 392 5.71 9.52 0.49
CA LEU A 392 5.50 10.78 -0.21
C LEU A 392 4.01 11.02 -0.48
N VAL A 393 3.30 10.05 -1.09
CA VAL A 393 1.87 10.23 -1.39
C VAL A 393 1.06 10.42 -0.11
N ARG A 394 1.38 9.70 0.97
CA ARG A 394 0.74 9.86 2.27
C ARG A 394 0.94 11.27 2.86
N GLN A 395 2.17 11.80 2.81
CA GLN A 395 2.47 13.14 3.32
C GLN A 395 1.82 14.22 2.47
N LEU A 396 1.79 14.05 1.14
CA LEU A 396 1.12 14.96 0.23
C LEU A 396 -0.40 15.01 0.52
N THR A 397 -1.05 13.85 0.60
CA THR A 397 -2.48 13.74 0.93
C THR A 397 -2.81 14.38 2.27
N ARG A 398 -1.97 14.12 3.28
CA ARG A 398 -2.14 14.77 4.59
C ARG A 398 -2.04 16.29 4.51
N ALA A 399 -1.05 16.83 3.81
CA ALA A 399 -0.87 18.28 3.66
C ALA A 399 -2.03 18.93 2.90
N VAL A 400 -2.58 18.22 1.89
CA VAL A 400 -3.78 18.63 1.16
C VAL A 400 -4.99 18.65 2.11
N ASN A 401 -5.25 17.57 2.84
CA ASN A 401 -6.35 17.49 3.80
C ASN A 401 -6.26 18.55 4.92
N GLU A 402 -5.06 18.84 5.41
CA GLU A 402 -4.83 19.92 6.39
C GLU A 402 -5.14 21.31 5.78
N SER A 403 -4.84 21.52 4.51
CA SER A 403 -5.10 22.80 3.82
C SER A 403 -6.58 23.11 3.66
N CYS A 404 -7.45 22.09 3.56
CA CYS A 404 -8.89 22.23 3.40
C CYS A 404 -9.71 21.82 4.64
N ASN A 405 -9.06 21.57 5.81
CA ASN A 405 -9.70 21.05 7.02
C ASN A 405 -10.45 19.71 6.80
N GLY A 406 -9.94 18.88 5.90
CA GLY A 406 -10.55 17.60 5.54
C GLY A 406 -11.86 17.73 4.73
N GLN A 407 -12.14 18.90 4.16
CA GLN A 407 -13.29 19.16 3.31
C GLN A 407 -12.82 19.43 1.87
N LEU A 408 -12.47 18.37 1.17
CA LEU A 408 -12.15 18.44 -0.25
C LEU A 408 -13.41 18.75 -1.05
N SER A 409 -13.28 19.58 -2.07
CA SER A 409 -14.34 19.91 -3.02
C SER A 409 -14.44 18.91 -4.17
N ASP A 410 -13.36 18.19 -4.42
CA ASP A 410 -13.21 17.17 -5.46
C ASP A 410 -12.29 16.05 -4.97
N ASP A 411 -12.26 14.92 -5.70
CA ASP A 411 -11.31 13.84 -5.45
C ASP A 411 -9.87 14.34 -5.64
N ALA A 412 -8.97 13.85 -4.83
CA ALA A 412 -7.56 14.20 -4.87
C ALA A 412 -6.70 12.94 -4.98
N THR A 413 -6.20 12.66 -6.16
CA THR A 413 -5.39 11.48 -6.45
C THR A 413 -3.95 11.85 -6.69
N ALA A 414 -3.04 11.09 -6.11
CA ALA A 414 -1.61 11.18 -6.38
C ALA A 414 -1.01 9.79 -6.59
N VAL A 415 -0.11 9.68 -7.57
CA VAL A 415 0.65 8.44 -7.85
C VAL A 415 2.11 8.80 -8.02
N CYS A 416 2.96 8.20 -7.21
CA CYS A 416 4.41 8.36 -7.26
C CYS A 416 5.08 7.10 -7.81
N LEU A 417 5.96 7.26 -8.77
CA LEU A 417 6.74 6.21 -9.41
C LEU A 417 8.23 6.52 -9.33
N ASP A 418 9.01 5.66 -8.70
CA ASP A 418 10.47 5.66 -8.73
C ASP A 418 10.96 4.60 -9.68
N TRP A 419 11.88 4.97 -10.58
CA TRP A 419 12.53 4.00 -11.43
C TRP A 419 13.99 3.78 -11.01
N HIS A 420 14.38 2.51 -10.92
CA HIS A 420 15.71 2.05 -10.58
C HIS A 420 16.21 1.12 -11.68
N PRO A 421 17.39 1.34 -12.25
CA PRO A 421 17.92 0.38 -13.22
C PRO A 421 18.11 -0.99 -12.55
N PRO A 422 17.77 -2.09 -13.23
CA PRO A 422 18.05 -3.41 -12.71
C PRO A 422 19.55 -3.51 -12.43
N ARG A 423 19.92 -3.93 -11.22
CA ARG A 423 21.31 -4.22 -10.89
C ARG A 423 21.77 -5.37 -11.78
N LEU A 424 22.63 -5.10 -12.74
CA LEU A 424 23.30 -6.17 -13.49
C LEU A 424 23.95 -7.11 -12.47
N PRO A 425 23.75 -8.45 -12.58
CA PRO A 425 24.49 -9.38 -11.76
C PRO A 425 25.96 -9.08 -11.99
N GLY A 426 26.69 -8.78 -10.89
CA GLY A 426 28.13 -8.59 -10.96
C GLY A 426 28.77 -9.80 -11.65
N PRO A 427 29.90 -9.63 -12.36
CA PRO A 427 30.59 -10.76 -12.98
C PRO A 427 30.82 -11.83 -11.90
N THR A 428 30.24 -13.00 -12.13
CA THR A 428 30.53 -14.19 -11.33
C THR A 428 32.01 -14.46 -11.46
N GLY A 429 32.79 -14.06 -10.44
CA GLY A 429 34.20 -14.35 -10.32
C GLY A 429 34.44 -15.81 -9.96
#